data_98f09823a8e31e74c86f60405fef35f1
#
_entry.id   98f09823a8e31e74c86f60405fef35f1
#
_cell.length_a   1.000
_cell.length_b   1.000
_cell.length_c   1.000
_cell.angle_alpha   90.00
_cell.angle_beta   90.00
_cell.angle_gamma   90.00
#
_symmetry.space_group_name_H-M   'P 1'
#
loop_
_entity.id
_entity.type
_entity.pdbx_description
1 polymer ?
#
loop_
_entity_poly.entity_id
_entity_poly.type
_entity_poly.pdbx_seq_one_letter_code
_entity_poly.pdbx_strand_id
1 'polypeptide(L)'
;DELTGEYYRQENLYPFNVVGVINYELAWRRKQLLQLQDFTLMLDESSLIQNQGANQSKFILKLNPDNVILLSGTPTAGKYENLWSQIHLLGWKISEDVYNRQYVNWTKIDMGGFTHKIVDKENPYKNVDRLKSKLREHGAVFMKTEECFDLPEQTFIKQTVPTSKEYWKFMKDCIITIDTLNLKEFHDDSDFYGTDVTPRIELVGDTTLTKRLYARQL
;
A
#
# COMPACT_ATOMS: atom_id res chain seq x y z
N ASP A 1 0.22 -20.16 -15.78
CA ASP A 1 -0.40 -21.01 -16.78
C ASP A 1 -0.70 -22.39 -16.23
N GLU A 2 0.09 -22.94 -15.33
CA GLU A 2 -0.25 -24.15 -14.57
C GLU A 2 -1.48 -23.95 -13.68
N LEU A 3 -1.69 -22.75 -13.12
CA LEU A 3 -2.84 -22.45 -12.25
C LEU A 3 -4.19 -22.40 -12.96
N THR A 4 -4.22 -22.13 -14.26
CA THR A 4 -5.47 -22.02 -15.02
C THR A 4 -5.70 -23.16 -16.01
N GLY A 5 -4.68 -23.87 -16.45
CA GLY A 5 -4.77 -24.88 -17.49
C GLY A 5 -5.06 -26.30 -17.01
N GLU A 6 -4.40 -26.73 -15.94
CA GLU A 6 -4.51 -28.12 -15.48
C GLU A 6 -5.61 -28.33 -14.42
N TYR A 7 -5.85 -27.37 -13.54
CA TYR A 7 -6.83 -27.53 -12.46
C TYR A 7 -8.28 -27.48 -12.95
N TYR A 8 -8.57 -26.72 -14.00
CA TYR A 8 -9.93 -26.67 -14.59
C TYR A 8 -10.32 -27.90 -15.42
N ARG A 9 -9.35 -28.68 -15.91
CA ARG A 9 -9.64 -29.90 -16.66
C ARG A 9 -9.91 -31.12 -15.80
N GLN A 10 -9.72 -31.01 -14.48
CA GLN A 10 -9.86 -32.11 -13.53
C GLN A 10 -10.99 -31.91 -12.53
N GLU A 11 -12.05 -31.20 -12.90
CA GLU A 11 -13.20 -30.87 -12.03
C GLU A 11 -13.84 -32.07 -11.30
N ASN A 12 -13.57 -33.31 -11.74
CA ASN A 12 -14.15 -34.52 -11.14
C ASN A 12 -13.14 -35.34 -10.32
N LEU A 13 -11.90 -34.95 -10.18
CA LEU A 13 -10.86 -35.77 -9.56
C LEU A 13 -10.43 -35.35 -8.15
N TYR A 14 -10.73 -34.11 -7.75
CA TYR A 14 -10.33 -33.62 -6.43
C TYR A 14 -11.55 -33.22 -5.59
N PRO A 15 -11.85 -33.95 -4.53
CA PRO A 15 -12.87 -33.58 -3.55
C PRO A 15 -12.40 -32.43 -2.62
N PHE A 16 -11.33 -31.73 -2.98
CA PHE A 16 -10.70 -30.70 -2.14
C PHE A 16 -10.89 -29.32 -2.74
N ASN A 17 -11.12 -28.35 -1.88
CA ASN A 17 -11.08 -26.95 -2.26
C ASN A 17 -9.64 -26.57 -2.67
N VAL A 18 -9.50 -26.00 -3.86
CA VAL A 18 -8.21 -25.52 -4.35
C VAL A 18 -8.01 -24.08 -3.89
N VAL A 19 -6.87 -23.80 -3.29
CA VAL A 19 -6.46 -22.44 -2.88
C VAL A 19 -5.33 -21.98 -3.78
N GLY A 20 -5.57 -20.96 -4.58
CA GLY A 20 -4.56 -20.28 -5.39
C GLY A 20 -4.08 -19.00 -4.68
N VAL A 21 -2.77 -18.82 -4.56
CA VAL A 21 -2.16 -17.63 -3.95
C VAL A 21 -1.36 -16.88 -5.01
N ILE A 22 -1.64 -15.58 -5.15
CA ILE A 22 -0.94 -14.72 -6.11
C ILE A 22 -0.79 -13.32 -5.53
N ASN A 23 0.32 -12.65 -5.81
CA ASN A 23 0.49 -11.25 -5.40
C ASN A 23 -0.24 -10.28 -6.33
N TYR A 24 -0.56 -9.08 -5.83
CA TYR A 24 -1.29 -8.06 -6.58
C TYR A 24 -0.60 -7.62 -7.88
N GLU A 25 0.73 -7.57 -7.88
CA GLU A 25 1.51 -7.13 -9.04
C GLU A 25 1.48 -8.13 -10.19
N LEU A 26 1.38 -9.42 -9.89
CA LEU A 26 1.27 -10.47 -10.88
C LEU A 26 -0.18 -10.70 -11.31
N ALA A 27 -1.15 -10.55 -10.41
CA ALA A 27 -2.54 -10.85 -10.67
C ALA A 27 -3.08 -10.09 -11.90
N TRP A 28 -2.85 -8.79 -11.99
CA TRP A 28 -3.37 -8.00 -13.12
C TRP A 28 -2.71 -8.31 -14.47
N ARG A 29 -1.55 -8.97 -14.46
CA ARG A 29 -0.86 -9.45 -15.66
C ARG A 29 -1.40 -10.79 -16.15
N ARG A 30 -2.17 -11.50 -15.33
CA ARG A 30 -2.77 -12.81 -15.61
C ARG A 30 -4.23 -12.66 -16.02
N LYS A 31 -4.49 -12.26 -17.26
CA LYS A 31 -5.85 -12.01 -17.77
C LYS A 31 -6.76 -13.23 -17.66
N GLN A 32 -6.20 -14.44 -17.63
CA GLN A 32 -6.92 -15.70 -17.46
C GLN A 32 -7.74 -15.73 -16.16
N LEU A 33 -7.29 -15.03 -15.10
CA LEU A 33 -8.02 -14.93 -13.85
C LEU A 33 -9.41 -14.27 -13.99
N LEU A 34 -9.65 -13.50 -15.06
CA LEU A 34 -10.97 -12.93 -15.37
C LEU A 34 -11.98 -13.99 -15.85
N GLN A 35 -11.52 -15.19 -16.18
CA GLN A 35 -12.35 -16.30 -16.63
C GLN A 35 -12.74 -17.25 -15.48
N LEU A 36 -12.21 -17.00 -14.28
CA LEU A 36 -12.56 -17.78 -13.09
C LEU A 36 -14.05 -17.64 -12.77
N GLN A 37 -14.67 -18.74 -12.42
CA GLN A 37 -16.06 -18.86 -11.98
C GLN A 37 -16.10 -19.66 -10.68
N ASP A 38 -17.18 -19.52 -9.93
CA ASP A 38 -17.47 -20.30 -8.72
C ASP A 38 -16.31 -20.24 -7.70
N PHE A 39 -15.82 -19.03 -7.40
CA PHE A 39 -14.69 -18.84 -6.49
C PHE A 39 -14.94 -17.78 -5.42
N THR A 40 -14.21 -17.91 -4.33
CA THR A 40 -14.12 -16.90 -3.27
C THR A 40 -12.82 -16.09 -3.46
N LEU A 41 -12.94 -14.78 -3.55
CA LEU A 41 -11.81 -13.87 -3.59
C LEU A 41 -11.44 -13.44 -2.16
N MET A 42 -10.23 -13.77 -1.74
CA MET A 42 -9.67 -13.26 -0.50
C MET A 42 -8.55 -12.27 -0.80
N LEU A 43 -8.67 -11.05 -0.29
CA LEU A 43 -7.64 -10.01 -0.42
C LEU A 43 -7.03 -9.75 0.95
N ASP A 44 -5.79 -10.21 1.14
CA ASP A 44 -4.96 -9.80 2.26
C ASP A 44 -4.38 -8.41 1.97
N GLU A 45 -4.27 -7.56 2.99
CA GLU A 45 -3.94 -6.14 2.82
C GLU A 45 -4.79 -5.45 1.75
N SER A 46 -6.12 -5.57 1.85
CA SER A 46 -7.07 -4.99 0.90
C SER A 46 -6.94 -3.47 0.72
N SER A 47 -6.23 -2.80 1.63
CA SER A 47 -5.81 -1.40 1.47
C SER A 47 -5.01 -1.13 0.20
N LEU A 48 -4.37 -2.15 -0.40
CA LEU A 48 -3.61 -2.02 -1.64
C LEU A 48 -4.47 -1.68 -2.88
N ILE A 49 -5.79 -1.90 -2.81
CA ILE A 49 -6.71 -1.53 -3.90
C ILE A 49 -7.38 -0.16 -3.71
N GLN A 50 -6.96 0.63 -2.75
CA GLN A 50 -7.53 1.96 -2.48
C GLN A 50 -7.40 2.92 -3.68
N ASN A 51 -6.28 2.85 -4.41
CA ASN A 51 -6.09 3.65 -5.61
C ASN A 51 -6.80 3.02 -6.81
N GLN A 52 -7.98 3.51 -7.12
CA GLN A 52 -8.80 3.02 -8.23
C GLN A 52 -8.15 3.24 -9.62
N GLY A 53 -7.23 4.20 -9.74
CA GLY A 53 -6.47 4.47 -10.95
C GLY A 53 -5.40 3.40 -11.25
N ALA A 54 -4.97 2.65 -10.23
CA ALA A 54 -3.94 1.62 -10.37
C ALA A 54 -4.42 0.41 -11.17
N ASN A 55 -3.53 -0.19 -11.95
CA ASN A 55 -3.86 -1.33 -12.80
C ASN A 55 -4.36 -2.53 -11.98
N GLN A 56 -3.73 -2.79 -10.84
CA GLN A 56 -4.14 -3.84 -9.91
C GLN A 56 -5.57 -3.64 -9.41
N SER A 57 -5.93 -2.44 -8.99
CA SER A 57 -7.28 -2.14 -8.49
C SER A 57 -8.33 -2.30 -9.59
N LYS A 58 -8.05 -1.74 -10.77
CA LYS A 58 -8.92 -1.89 -11.96
C LYS A 58 -9.13 -3.34 -12.35
N PHE A 59 -8.09 -4.16 -12.20
CA PHE A 59 -8.17 -5.58 -12.50
C PHE A 59 -9.01 -6.33 -11.47
N ILE A 60 -8.73 -6.14 -10.18
CA ILE A 60 -9.47 -6.78 -9.09
C ILE A 60 -10.97 -6.44 -9.15
N LEU A 61 -11.31 -5.18 -9.44
CA LEU A 61 -12.70 -4.74 -9.57
C LEU A 61 -13.44 -5.34 -10.78
N LYS A 62 -12.72 -5.95 -11.73
CA LYS A 62 -13.30 -6.67 -12.89
C LYS A 62 -13.51 -8.15 -12.63
N LEU A 63 -12.93 -8.70 -11.58
CA LEU A 63 -13.20 -10.08 -11.18
C LEU A 63 -14.66 -10.22 -10.74
N ASN A 64 -15.23 -11.39 -10.97
CA ASN A 64 -16.61 -11.71 -10.61
C ASN A 64 -16.67 -12.88 -9.63
N PRO A 65 -16.18 -12.72 -8.39
CA PRO A 65 -16.25 -13.76 -7.37
C PRO A 65 -17.67 -13.92 -6.82
N ASP A 66 -18.03 -15.12 -6.36
CA ASP A 66 -19.28 -15.38 -5.64
C ASP A 66 -19.22 -14.82 -4.22
N ASN A 67 -18.06 -14.92 -3.60
CA ASN A 67 -17.82 -14.40 -2.26
C ASN A 67 -16.54 -13.57 -2.21
N VAL A 68 -16.52 -12.59 -1.33
CA VAL A 68 -15.39 -11.71 -1.13
C VAL A 68 -15.05 -11.62 0.36
N ILE A 69 -13.76 -11.79 0.67
CA ILE A 69 -13.20 -11.59 2.00
C ILE A 69 -12.08 -10.56 1.89
N LEU A 70 -12.23 -9.45 2.60
CA LEU A 70 -11.23 -8.38 2.63
C LEU A 70 -10.61 -8.32 4.02
N LEU A 71 -9.30 -8.44 4.08
CA LEU A 71 -8.53 -8.33 5.32
C LEU A 71 -7.63 -7.09 5.25
N SER A 72 -7.61 -6.29 6.29
CA SER A 72 -6.70 -5.15 6.40
C SER A 72 -6.64 -4.63 7.83
N GLY A 73 -5.44 -4.30 8.32
CA GLY A 73 -5.26 -3.56 9.55
C GLY A 73 -5.57 -2.06 9.41
N THR A 74 -5.52 -1.52 8.20
CA THR A 74 -5.71 -0.09 7.92
C THR A 74 -6.56 0.14 6.67
N PRO A 75 -7.84 -0.23 6.67
CA PRO A 75 -8.68 -0.24 5.46
C PRO A 75 -8.83 1.15 4.82
N THR A 76 -8.73 2.21 5.59
CA THR A 76 -8.83 3.59 5.10
C THR A 76 -7.49 4.31 4.99
N ALA A 77 -6.45 3.82 5.68
CA ALA A 77 -5.23 4.60 5.95
C ALA A 77 -5.52 6.03 6.44
N GLY A 78 -6.59 6.19 7.26
CA GLY A 78 -7.07 7.47 7.76
C GLY A 78 -7.88 8.31 6.75
N LYS A 79 -8.17 7.78 5.56
CA LYS A 79 -8.84 8.50 4.46
C LYS A 79 -10.07 7.74 3.97
N TYR A 80 -11.26 8.22 4.33
CA TYR A 80 -12.50 7.55 3.93
C TYR A 80 -12.76 7.58 2.43
N GLU A 81 -12.22 8.57 1.69
CA GLU A 81 -12.28 8.59 0.23
C GLU A 81 -11.67 7.36 -0.43
N ASN A 82 -10.78 6.67 0.27
CA ASN A 82 -10.10 5.48 -0.23
C ASN A 82 -10.90 4.17 -0.07
N LEU A 83 -12.05 4.20 0.58
CA LEU A 83 -12.83 2.98 0.86
C LEU A 83 -13.64 2.47 -0.34
N TRP A 84 -13.92 3.29 -1.33
CA TRP A 84 -14.90 2.95 -2.37
C TRP A 84 -14.63 1.61 -3.05
N SER A 85 -13.40 1.32 -3.44
CA SER A 85 -13.06 0.05 -4.10
C SER A 85 -13.39 -1.16 -3.24
N GLN A 86 -13.10 -1.08 -1.95
CA GLN A 86 -13.34 -2.17 -1.00
C GLN A 86 -14.83 -2.39 -0.78
N ILE A 87 -15.60 -1.32 -0.54
CA ILE A 87 -17.05 -1.45 -0.33
C ILE A 87 -17.80 -1.89 -1.58
N HIS A 88 -17.29 -1.53 -2.75
CA HIS A 88 -17.85 -1.98 -4.03
C HIS A 88 -17.71 -3.50 -4.20
N LEU A 89 -16.56 -4.06 -3.82
CA LEU A 89 -16.33 -5.52 -3.80
C LEU A 89 -17.22 -6.22 -2.76
N LEU A 90 -17.46 -5.61 -1.60
CA LEU A 90 -18.38 -6.14 -0.58
C LEU A 90 -19.87 -6.05 -0.98
N GLY A 91 -20.15 -5.72 -2.23
CA GLY A 91 -21.51 -5.73 -2.77
C GLY A 91 -22.28 -4.43 -2.59
N TRP A 92 -21.74 -3.39 -1.99
CA TRP A 92 -22.39 -2.07 -1.96
C TRP A 92 -22.17 -1.35 -3.29
N LYS A 93 -23.10 -1.56 -4.21
CA LYS A 93 -23.03 -1.05 -5.60
C LYS A 93 -23.40 0.44 -5.68
N ILE A 94 -22.67 1.28 -4.97
CA ILE A 94 -22.73 2.75 -5.06
C ILE A 94 -21.69 3.24 -6.05
N SER A 95 -22.03 4.24 -6.89
CA SER A 95 -21.01 4.86 -7.74
C SER A 95 -20.04 5.70 -6.91
N GLU A 96 -18.80 5.81 -7.37
CA GLU A 96 -17.77 6.61 -6.70
C GLU A 96 -18.20 8.06 -6.49
N ASP A 97 -18.79 8.69 -7.50
CA ASP A 97 -19.26 10.08 -7.42
C ASP A 97 -20.34 10.27 -6.35
N VAL A 98 -21.27 9.31 -6.23
CA VAL A 98 -22.32 9.37 -5.20
C VAL A 98 -21.71 9.13 -3.83
N TYR A 99 -20.79 8.17 -3.70
CA TYR A 99 -20.06 7.91 -2.48
C TYR A 99 -19.34 9.17 -1.99
N ASN A 100 -18.52 9.76 -2.85
CA ASN A 100 -17.75 10.95 -2.55
C ASN A 100 -18.64 12.15 -2.17
N ARG A 101 -19.75 12.36 -2.88
CA ARG A 101 -20.70 13.42 -2.54
C ARG A 101 -21.40 13.21 -1.19
N GLN A 102 -21.57 11.98 -0.78
CA GLN A 102 -22.28 11.67 0.48
C GLN A 102 -21.36 11.71 1.70
N TYR A 103 -20.08 11.35 1.55
CA TYR A 103 -19.21 11.09 2.68
C TYR A 103 -17.95 11.96 2.75
N VAL A 104 -17.59 12.63 1.66
CA VAL A 104 -16.35 13.43 1.60
C VAL A 104 -16.68 14.89 1.32
N ASN A 105 -16.05 15.80 2.05
CA ASN A 105 -16.11 17.22 1.77
C ASN A 105 -14.90 17.61 0.92
N TRP A 106 -15.18 18.32 -0.17
CA TRP A 106 -14.18 18.72 -1.14
C TRP A 106 -14.03 20.22 -1.18
N THR A 107 -12.82 20.71 -1.07
CA THR A 107 -12.46 22.12 -1.27
C THR A 107 -11.73 22.28 -2.62
N LYS A 108 -12.00 23.38 -3.30
CA LYS A 108 -11.30 23.74 -4.54
C LYS A 108 -10.15 24.67 -4.20
N ILE A 109 -8.96 24.32 -4.69
CA ILE A 109 -7.77 25.18 -4.62
C ILE A 109 -7.44 25.62 -6.05
N ASP A 110 -7.25 26.91 -6.22
CA ASP A 110 -6.72 27.48 -7.47
C ASP A 110 -5.19 27.43 -7.42
N MET A 111 -4.59 26.80 -8.41
CA MET A 111 -3.14 26.66 -8.56
C MET A 111 -2.66 27.35 -9.85
N GLY A 112 -3.03 28.63 -10.03
CA GLY A 112 -2.52 29.42 -11.15
C GLY A 112 -3.08 29.01 -12.52
N GLY A 113 -4.41 28.89 -12.63
CA GLY A 113 -5.11 28.55 -13.87
C GLY A 113 -5.71 27.17 -13.92
N PHE A 114 -5.42 26.30 -12.95
CA PHE A 114 -6.04 25.00 -12.79
C PHE A 114 -6.68 24.86 -11.41
N THR A 115 -7.95 24.47 -11.37
CA THR A 115 -8.67 24.21 -10.12
C THR A 115 -8.49 22.76 -9.73
N HIS A 116 -7.81 22.52 -8.60
CA HIS A 116 -7.69 21.19 -8.01
C HIS A 116 -8.72 20.99 -6.90
N LYS A 117 -9.38 19.83 -6.92
CA LYS A 117 -10.20 19.37 -5.79
C LYS A 117 -9.32 18.63 -4.80
N ILE A 118 -9.33 19.06 -3.56
CA ILE A 118 -8.72 18.35 -2.43
C ILE A 118 -9.76 18.09 -1.36
N VAL A 119 -9.53 17.08 -0.53
CA VAL A 119 -10.36 16.85 0.66
C VAL A 119 -10.19 18.03 1.62
N ASP A 120 -11.31 18.51 2.17
CA ASP A 120 -11.29 19.62 3.13
C ASP A 120 -10.45 19.24 4.36
N LYS A 121 -9.56 20.14 4.78
CA LYS A 121 -8.63 19.86 5.88
C LYS A 121 -9.26 20.01 7.27
N GLU A 122 -10.22 20.91 7.40
CA GLU A 122 -10.86 21.21 8.69
C GLU A 122 -12.02 20.25 8.93
N ASN A 123 -12.80 19.94 7.89
CA ASN A 123 -13.97 19.08 7.99
C ASN A 123 -14.01 18.06 6.84
N PRO A 124 -13.09 17.08 6.84
CA PRO A 124 -12.87 16.21 5.69
C PRO A 124 -14.06 15.31 5.35
N TYR A 125 -14.84 14.90 6.35
CA TYR A 125 -15.86 13.86 6.18
C TYR A 125 -17.18 14.25 6.79
N LYS A 126 -18.26 13.72 6.22
CA LYS A 126 -19.64 13.89 6.68
C LYS A 126 -20.38 12.56 6.69
N ASN A 127 -21.49 12.49 7.42
CA ASN A 127 -22.33 11.30 7.53
C ASN A 127 -21.55 10.03 7.95
N VAL A 128 -20.49 10.17 8.76
CA VAL A 128 -19.59 9.06 9.12
C VAL A 128 -20.32 7.93 9.84
N ASP A 129 -21.28 8.25 10.70
CA ASP A 129 -22.03 7.21 11.42
C ASP A 129 -22.91 6.39 10.47
N ARG A 130 -23.52 7.05 9.48
CA ARG A 130 -24.24 6.36 8.41
C ARG A 130 -23.30 5.47 7.59
N LEU A 131 -22.09 5.95 7.29
CA LEU A 131 -21.08 5.15 6.59
C LEU A 131 -20.72 3.89 7.38
N LYS A 132 -20.44 4.03 8.68
CA LYS A 132 -20.13 2.90 9.57
C LYS A 132 -21.29 1.89 9.65
N SER A 133 -22.53 2.38 9.73
CA SER A 133 -23.71 1.50 9.72
C SER A 133 -23.82 0.73 8.41
N LYS A 134 -23.63 1.40 7.28
CA LYS A 134 -23.65 0.76 5.96
C LYS A 134 -22.53 -0.25 5.79
N LEU A 135 -21.33 0.02 6.27
CA LEU A 135 -20.25 -0.95 6.26
C LEU A 135 -20.59 -2.23 7.02
N ARG A 136 -21.20 -2.10 8.21
CA ARG A 136 -21.66 -3.26 9.00
C ARG A 136 -22.78 -4.05 8.29
N GLU A 137 -23.71 -3.37 7.63
CA GLU A 137 -24.75 -4.01 6.82
C GLU A 137 -24.15 -4.85 5.68
N HIS A 138 -22.99 -4.46 5.15
CA HIS A 138 -22.25 -5.18 4.13
C HIS A 138 -21.14 -6.08 4.70
N GLY A 139 -21.27 -6.49 5.96
CA GLY A 139 -20.42 -7.51 6.58
C GLY A 139 -19.08 -7.01 7.13
N ALA A 140 -18.85 -5.70 7.24
CA ALA A 140 -17.62 -5.20 7.84
C ALA A 140 -17.60 -5.42 9.35
N VAL A 141 -16.55 -6.09 9.82
CA VAL A 141 -16.27 -6.33 11.25
C VAL A 141 -15.04 -5.52 11.62
N PHE A 142 -15.14 -4.75 12.69
CA PHE A 142 -14.05 -3.96 13.24
C PHE A 142 -13.69 -4.53 14.61
N MET A 143 -12.46 -4.98 14.74
CA MET A 143 -11.93 -5.55 15.97
C MET A 143 -10.67 -4.80 16.36
N LYS A 144 -10.53 -4.44 17.61
CA LYS A 144 -9.28 -3.90 18.13
C LYS A 144 -8.45 -5.05 18.69
N THR A 145 -7.14 -4.92 18.60
CA THR A 145 -6.22 -5.94 19.10
C THR A 145 -6.44 -6.23 20.58
N GLU A 146 -6.71 -5.17 21.36
CA GLU A 146 -6.96 -5.25 22.80
C GLU A 146 -8.30 -5.96 23.15
N GLU A 147 -9.24 -6.02 22.20
CA GLU A 147 -10.52 -6.73 22.36
C GLU A 147 -10.38 -8.24 22.09
N CYS A 148 -9.32 -8.63 21.39
CA CYS A 148 -9.11 -10.01 20.91
C CYS A 148 -8.01 -10.75 21.67
N PHE A 149 -7.04 -10.02 22.23
CA PHE A 149 -5.85 -10.58 22.84
C PHE A 149 -5.48 -9.83 24.11
N ASP A 150 -5.10 -10.58 25.16
CA ASP A 150 -4.40 -10.01 26.32
C ASP A 150 -2.97 -9.69 25.91
N LEU A 151 -2.73 -8.44 25.57
CA LEU A 151 -1.39 -7.98 25.23
C LEU A 151 -0.63 -7.56 26.49
N PRO A 152 0.68 -7.85 26.57
CA PRO A 152 1.51 -7.29 27.63
C PRO A 152 1.55 -5.76 27.53
N GLU A 153 1.77 -5.12 28.68
CA GLU A 153 1.91 -3.66 28.73
C GLU A 153 3.02 -3.18 27.78
N GLN A 154 2.70 -2.20 26.94
CA GLN A 154 3.67 -1.64 26.00
C GLN A 154 4.58 -0.66 26.71
N THR A 155 5.87 -0.95 26.71
CA THR A 155 6.90 -0.06 27.23
C THR A 155 7.55 0.72 26.09
N PHE A 156 7.39 2.03 26.08
CA PHE A 156 8.03 2.93 25.11
C PHE A 156 9.34 3.47 25.66
N ILE A 157 10.45 3.02 25.10
CA ILE A 157 11.78 3.51 25.47
C ILE A 157 12.22 4.54 24.40
N LYS A 158 12.29 5.81 24.78
CA LYS A 158 12.83 6.85 23.90
C LYS A 158 14.35 6.77 23.91
N GLN A 159 14.93 6.28 22.83
CA GLN A 159 16.37 6.29 22.63
C GLN A 159 16.77 7.48 21.75
N THR A 160 17.64 8.31 22.25
CA THR A 160 18.21 9.45 21.50
C THR A 160 19.58 9.04 20.98
N VAL A 161 19.75 9.07 19.69
CA VAL A 161 21.03 8.79 19.01
C VAL A 161 21.62 10.13 18.57
N PRO A 162 22.92 10.38 18.85
CA PRO A 162 23.58 11.59 18.35
C PRO A 162 23.61 11.54 16.82
N THR A 163 23.28 12.65 16.20
CA THR A 163 23.28 12.78 14.75
C THR A 163 24.72 12.99 14.26
N SER A 164 25.09 12.36 13.15
CA SER A 164 26.42 12.49 12.54
C SER A 164 26.67 13.91 12.02
N LYS A 165 27.95 14.27 11.87
CA LYS A 165 28.33 15.55 11.25
C LYS A 165 27.96 15.56 9.77
N GLU A 166 28.05 14.41 9.12
CA GLU A 166 27.69 14.15 7.72
C GLU A 166 26.19 14.44 7.49
N TYR A 167 25.34 13.97 8.40
CA TYR A 167 23.90 14.26 8.35
C TYR A 167 23.64 15.77 8.35
N TRP A 168 24.22 16.50 9.29
CA TRP A 168 24.02 17.95 9.39
C TRP A 168 24.54 18.69 8.17
N LYS A 169 25.71 18.30 7.65
CA LYS A 169 26.28 18.85 6.43
C LYS A 169 25.33 18.61 5.24
N PHE A 170 24.87 17.38 5.07
CA PHE A 170 23.93 17.04 3.99
C PHE A 170 22.59 17.77 4.12
N MET A 171 22.06 17.88 5.33
CA MET A 171 20.82 18.64 5.57
C MET A 171 20.95 20.12 5.24
N LYS A 172 22.12 20.69 5.37
CA LYS A 172 22.41 22.10 5.04
C LYS A 172 22.68 22.27 3.54
N ASP A 173 23.63 21.53 3.02
CA ASP A 173 24.22 21.76 1.70
C ASP A 173 23.52 20.97 0.58
N CYS A 174 22.69 20.00 0.93
CA CYS A 174 22.00 19.07 0.02
C CYS A 174 22.93 18.17 -0.80
N ILE A 175 24.23 18.23 -0.57
CA ILE A 175 25.29 17.45 -1.25
C ILE A 175 26.30 16.98 -0.21
N ILE A 176 26.67 15.71 -0.30
CA ILE A 176 27.78 15.16 0.49
C ILE A 176 28.54 14.12 -0.32
N THR A 177 29.87 14.14 -0.19
CA THR A 177 30.75 13.10 -0.74
C THR A 177 31.14 12.16 0.40
N ILE A 178 30.91 10.89 0.22
CA ILE A 178 31.24 9.82 1.17
C ILE A 178 32.39 9.00 0.60
N ASP A 179 33.46 8.87 1.36
CA ASP A 179 34.55 7.95 1.03
C ASP A 179 34.13 6.52 1.40
N THR A 180 34.11 5.62 0.42
CA THR A 180 33.60 4.25 0.60
C THR A 180 34.61 3.29 1.25
N LEU A 181 35.72 3.79 1.76
CA LEU A 181 36.74 2.98 2.47
C LEU A 181 36.19 2.16 3.63
N ASN A 182 35.11 2.59 4.26
CA ASN A 182 34.49 1.89 5.40
C ASN A 182 33.43 0.85 4.99
N LEU A 183 33.15 0.69 3.70
CA LEU A 183 32.21 -0.31 3.19
C LEU A 183 32.88 -1.66 2.84
N LYS A 184 34.19 -1.79 3.06
CA LYS A 184 34.95 -3.02 2.73
C LYS A 184 34.67 -4.23 3.63
N GLU A 185 33.82 -4.11 4.65
CA GLU A 185 33.46 -5.26 5.50
C GLU A 185 32.37 -6.17 4.93
N PHE A 186 31.84 -5.91 3.72
CA PHE A 186 30.70 -6.66 3.17
C PHE A 186 30.90 -7.33 1.81
N HIS A 187 32.13 -7.41 1.26
CA HIS A 187 32.37 -8.15 0.03
C HIS A 187 33.58 -9.10 0.12
N ASP A 188 33.20 -10.34 -0.11
CA ASP A 188 33.98 -11.53 -0.28
C ASP A 188 35.12 -11.39 -1.34
N ASP A 189 36.15 -12.15 -1.12
CA ASP A 189 37.36 -12.21 -1.88
C ASP A 189 37.14 -12.39 -3.39
N SER A 190 37.37 -11.33 -4.16
CA SER A 190 37.84 -11.48 -5.55
C SER A 190 38.73 -10.31 -5.95
N ASP A 191 39.95 -10.71 -6.38
CA ASP A 191 41.04 -9.90 -6.84
C ASP A 191 40.67 -8.70 -7.71
N PHE A 192 40.85 -7.49 -7.19
CA PHE A 192 40.91 -6.29 -8.01
C PHE A 192 42.28 -5.62 -7.87
N TYR A 193 43.14 -5.83 -8.86
CA TYR A 193 44.42 -5.16 -8.98
C TYR A 193 44.25 -3.70 -9.43
N GLY A 194 44.73 -2.79 -8.59
CA GLY A 194 45.40 -1.57 -8.97
C GLY A 194 44.60 -0.41 -9.55
N THR A 195 44.18 0.51 -8.67
CA THR A 195 44.41 1.97 -8.77
C THR A 195 44.03 2.57 -7.41
N ASP A 196 44.87 3.44 -6.86
CA ASP A 196 44.68 4.18 -5.59
C ASP A 196 43.56 5.24 -5.67
N VAL A 197 42.45 4.90 -6.28
CA VAL A 197 41.24 5.75 -6.30
C VAL A 197 40.25 5.13 -5.35
N THR A 198 40.17 5.66 -4.12
CA THR A 198 39.06 5.35 -3.22
C THR A 198 37.77 5.78 -3.91
N PRO A 199 36.86 4.84 -4.16
CA PRO A 199 35.59 5.19 -4.79
C PRO A 199 34.85 6.16 -3.85
N ARG A 200 34.54 7.34 -4.36
CA ARG A 200 33.75 8.36 -3.68
C ARG A 200 32.35 8.34 -4.22
N ILE A 201 31.38 8.29 -3.32
CA ILE A 201 29.96 8.41 -3.69
C ILE A 201 29.51 9.80 -3.34
N GLU A 202 28.97 10.52 -4.31
CA GLU A 202 28.33 11.79 -4.10
C GLU A 202 26.82 11.60 -3.98
N LEU A 203 26.25 11.96 -2.84
CA LEU A 203 24.81 11.96 -2.62
C LEU A 203 24.27 13.38 -2.83
N VAL A 204 23.30 13.52 -3.72
CA VAL A 204 22.64 14.79 -4.05
C VAL A 204 21.16 14.71 -3.66
N GLY A 205 20.76 15.58 -2.75
CA GLY A 205 19.36 15.70 -2.31
C GLY A 205 18.64 16.83 -3.05
N ASP A 206 18.40 16.66 -4.34
CA ASP A 206 17.79 17.64 -5.24
C ASP A 206 16.32 17.92 -4.93
N THR A 207 15.61 16.95 -4.32
CA THR A 207 14.23 17.10 -3.86
C THR A 207 14.12 16.90 -2.35
N THR A 208 13.04 17.40 -1.75
CA THR A 208 12.77 17.17 -0.32
C THR A 208 12.66 15.68 0.01
N LEU A 209 12.19 14.87 -0.93
CA LEU A 209 12.04 13.43 -0.75
C LEU A 209 13.40 12.72 -0.78
N THR A 210 14.22 12.98 -1.80
CA THR A 210 15.57 12.40 -1.93
C THR A 210 16.46 12.83 -0.77
N LYS A 211 16.38 14.10 -0.35
CA LYS A 211 17.09 14.62 0.81
C LYS A 211 16.74 13.85 2.09
N ARG A 212 15.45 13.62 2.37
CA ARG A 212 15.02 12.85 3.54
C ARG A 212 15.39 11.37 3.47
N LEU A 213 15.37 10.80 2.26
CA LEU A 213 15.74 9.40 2.06
C LEU A 213 17.22 9.17 2.38
N TYR A 214 18.09 9.98 1.78
CA TYR A 214 19.54 9.85 1.98
C TYR A 214 19.98 10.26 3.39
N ALA A 215 19.35 11.29 3.97
CA ALA A 215 19.64 11.72 5.34
C ALA A 215 19.40 10.61 6.39
N ARG A 216 18.53 9.62 6.10
CA ARG A 216 18.31 8.48 7.01
C ARG A 216 19.43 7.44 6.95
N GLN A 217 20.27 7.49 5.93
CA GLN A 217 21.38 6.55 5.71
C GLN A 217 22.72 7.08 6.25
N LEU A 218 22.78 8.37 6.58
CA LEU A 218 23.92 9.08 7.18
C LEU A 218 23.83 9.09 8.71
#